data_36eebc6c9578d0af500659a30c78f0c2
#
_entry.id   36eebc6c9578d0af500659a30c78f0c2
#
_cell.length_a   1.000
_cell.length_b   1.000
_cell.length_c   1.000
_cell.angle_alpha   90.00
_cell.angle_beta   90.00
_cell.angle_gamma   90.00
#
_symmetry.space_group_name_H-M   'P 1'
#
loop_
_entity.id
_entity.type
_entity.pdbx_description
1 polymer ?
#
loop_
_entity_poly.entity_id
_entity_poly.type
_entity_poly.pdbx_seq_one_letter_code
_entity_poly.pdbx_strand_id
1 'polypeptide(L)' 'MSFQLLIVDDEVPIRKALASYIPWEEYNCTVYDTASNGKEAIKKLEAHPVDLVITDVKMPL' A
#
# COMPACT_ATOMS: atom_id res chain seq x y z
N MET A 1 -12.91 -1.77 -14.12
CA MET A 1 -11.47 -1.48 -14.05
C MET A 1 -11.13 -0.96 -12.68
N SER A 2 -10.15 -1.54 -12.03
CA SER A 2 -9.79 -1.10 -10.68
C SER A 2 -8.39 -0.50 -10.66
N PHE A 3 -8.19 0.47 -9.75
CA PHE A 3 -6.87 1.04 -9.52
C PHE A 3 -6.13 0.13 -8.54
N GLN A 4 -4.89 -0.18 -8.85
CA GLN A 4 -4.05 -0.96 -7.97
C GLN A 4 -3.30 -0.05 -7.02
N LEU A 5 -3.21 -0.45 -5.75
CA LEU A 5 -2.56 0.38 -4.76
C LEU A 5 -1.58 -0.42 -3.91
N LEU A 6 -0.57 0.29 -3.41
CA LEU A 6 0.41 -0.24 -2.48
C LEU A 6 0.27 0.50 -1.17
N ILE A 7 0.19 -0.24 -0.07
CA ILE A 7 0.11 0.32 1.27
C ILE A 7 1.47 0.20 1.94
N VAL A 8 2.01 1.33 2.41
CA VAL A 8 3.34 1.38 3.03
C VAL A 8 3.18 1.87 4.46
N ASP A 9 3.56 1.04 5.43
CA ASP A 9 3.52 1.39 6.84
C ASP A 9 4.48 0.48 7.59
N ASP A 10 5.25 1.03 8.52
CA ASP A 10 6.23 0.26 9.29
C ASP A 10 5.59 -0.55 10.41
N GLU A 11 4.34 -0.27 10.75
CA GLU A 11 3.63 -1.00 11.79
C GLU A 11 2.74 -2.09 11.19
N VAL A 12 3.08 -3.34 11.47
CA VAL A 12 2.37 -4.50 10.90
C VAL A 12 0.87 -4.48 11.19
N PRO A 13 0.40 -4.22 12.43
CA PRO A 13 -1.04 -4.21 12.70
C PRO A 13 -1.79 -3.14 11.90
N ILE A 14 -1.21 -1.97 11.76
CA ILE A 14 -1.83 -0.88 11.01
C ILE A 14 -1.87 -1.22 9.53
N ARG A 15 -0.77 -1.75 9.00
CA ARG A 15 -0.70 -2.14 7.60
C ARG A 15 -1.74 -3.20 7.25
N LYS A 16 -1.90 -4.19 8.12
CA LYS A 16 -2.91 -5.23 7.93
C LYS A 16 -4.32 -4.68 8.05
N ALA A 17 -4.55 -3.76 8.99
CA ALA A 17 -5.85 -3.15 9.17
C ALA A 17 -6.24 -2.33 7.94
N LEU A 18 -5.33 -1.53 7.41
CA LEU A 18 -5.59 -0.74 6.22
C LEU A 18 -5.91 -1.64 5.02
N ALA A 19 -5.22 -2.76 4.90
CA ALA A 19 -5.45 -3.66 3.78
C ALA A 19 -6.78 -4.41 3.90
N SER A 20 -7.24 -4.69 5.13
CA SER A 20 -8.38 -5.59 5.36
C SER A 20 -9.69 -4.87 5.68
N TYR A 21 -9.65 -3.77 6.43
CA TYR A 21 -10.86 -3.14 6.95
C TYR A 21 -11.47 -2.11 6.02
N ILE A 22 -10.70 -1.53 5.14
CA ILE A 22 -11.23 -0.55 4.20
C ILE A 22 -11.82 -1.27 3.01
N PRO A 23 -13.08 -0.97 2.64
CA PRO A 23 -13.72 -1.63 1.49
C PRO A 23 -13.20 -1.04 0.18
N TRP A 24 -11.96 -1.35 -0.15
CA TRP A 24 -11.30 -0.80 -1.34
C TRP A 24 -12.08 -1.04 -2.62
N GLU A 25 -12.80 -2.16 -2.70
CA GLU A 25 -13.61 -2.50 -3.88
C GLU A 25 -14.68 -1.45 -4.15
N GLU A 26 -15.24 -0.86 -3.10
CA GLU A 26 -16.25 0.19 -3.25
C GLU A 26 -15.68 1.46 -3.87
N TYR A 27 -14.36 1.62 -3.82
CA TYR A 27 -13.65 2.77 -4.39
C TYR A 27 -12.95 2.39 -5.69
N ASN A 28 -13.29 1.25 -6.27
CA ASN A 28 -12.66 0.73 -7.47
C ASN A 28 -11.15 0.56 -7.30
N CYS A 29 -10.74 0.14 -6.10
CA CYS A 29 -9.34 -0.06 -5.77
C CYS A 29 -9.08 -1.49 -5.36
N THR A 30 -7.89 -1.97 -5.66
CA THR A 30 -7.42 -3.29 -5.24
C THR A 30 -6.06 -3.13 -4.59
N VAL A 31 -5.89 -3.69 -3.40
CA VAL A 31 -4.58 -3.69 -2.74
C VAL A 31 -3.70 -4.72 -3.45
N TYR A 32 -2.71 -4.22 -4.19
CA TYR A 32 -1.77 -5.10 -4.88
C TYR A 32 -0.84 -5.77 -3.86
N ASP A 33 -0.26 -4.98 -2.96
CA ASP A 33 0.69 -5.47 -1.99
C ASP A 33 0.86 -4.44 -0.88
N THR A 34 1.67 -4.79 0.12
CA THR A 34 2.04 -3.89 1.21
C THR A 34 3.54 -3.86 1.34
N ALA A 35 4.08 -2.81 1.96
CA ALA A 35 5.50 -2.67 2.21
C ALA A 35 5.71 -2.10 3.59
N SER A 36 6.83 -2.43 4.22
CA SER A 36 7.12 -1.99 5.59
C SER A 36 7.91 -0.69 5.65
N ASN A 37 8.49 -0.26 4.54
CA ASN A 37 9.26 0.98 4.47
C ASN A 37 9.39 1.43 3.02
N GLY A 38 9.98 2.61 2.84
CA GLY A 38 10.13 3.18 1.51
C GLY A 38 11.03 2.37 0.59
N LYS A 39 12.08 1.79 1.15
CA LYS A 39 13.02 1.00 0.35
C LYS A 39 12.33 -0.25 -0.22
N GLU A 40 11.57 -0.94 0.60
CA GLU A 40 10.79 -2.10 0.16
C GLU A 40 9.73 -1.69 -0.86
N ALA A 41 9.08 -0.54 -0.62
CA ALA A 41 8.08 -0.02 -1.53
C ALA A 41 8.66 0.24 -2.91
N ILE A 42 9.84 0.87 -2.98
CA ILE A 42 10.49 1.15 -4.25
C ILE A 42 10.79 -0.13 -5.02
N LYS A 43 11.30 -1.15 -4.33
CA LYS A 43 11.56 -2.43 -4.97
C LYS A 43 10.30 -3.04 -5.57
N LYS A 44 9.21 -2.97 -4.84
CA LYS A 44 7.93 -3.53 -5.32
C LYS A 44 7.39 -2.73 -6.49
N LEU A 45 7.53 -1.41 -6.45
CA LEU A 45 7.07 -0.56 -7.55
C LEU A 45 7.89 -0.76 -8.81
N GLU A 46 9.17 -1.05 -8.68
CA GLU A 46 10.02 -1.35 -9.84
C GLU A 46 9.61 -2.66 -10.50
N ALA A 47 9.20 -3.64 -9.68
CA ALA A 47 8.77 -4.94 -10.20
C ALA A 47 7.35 -4.87 -10.77
N HIS A 48 6.49 -4.04 -10.19
CA HIS A 48 5.09 -3.93 -10.61
C HIS A 48 4.56 -2.54 -10.28
N PRO A 49 4.48 -1.65 -11.27
CA PRO A 49 3.93 -0.31 -11.03
C PRO A 49 2.47 -0.36 -10.61
N VAL A 50 2.11 0.53 -9.69
CA VAL A 50 0.73 0.64 -9.21
C VAL A 50 0.22 2.05 -9.48
N ASP A 51 -1.10 2.25 -9.33
CA ASP A 51 -1.71 3.54 -9.59
C ASP A 51 -1.63 4.49 -8.41
N LEU A 52 -1.66 3.93 -7.19
CA LEU A 52 -1.70 4.72 -5.96
C LEU A 52 -0.78 4.13 -4.92
N VAL A 53 -0.17 5.00 -4.11
CA VAL A 53 0.63 4.58 -2.96
C VAL A 53 0.07 5.30 -1.74
N ILE A 54 -0.27 4.54 -0.70
CA ILE A 54 -0.71 5.09 0.57
C ILE A 54 0.40 4.86 1.58
N THR A 55 0.89 5.94 2.18
CA THR A 55 2.01 5.86 3.11
C THR A 55 1.75 6.75 4.33
N ASP A 56 2.28 6.32 5.47
CA ASP A 56 2.24 7.11 6.70
C ASP A 56 3.28 8.23 6.60
N VAL A 57 2.83 9.46 6.79
CA VAL A 57 3.72 10.63 6.71
C VAL A 57 4.75 10.68 7.83
N LYS A 58 4.54 9.90 8.89
CA LYS A 58 5.47 9.84 10.02
C LYS A 58 6.58 8.83 9.80
N MET A 59 6.48 8.03 8.78
CA MET A 59 7.45 6.98 8.52
C MET A 59 8.76 7.57 8.02
N PRO A 60 9.89 7.24 8.65
CA PRO A 60 11.19 7.71 8.13
C PRO A 60 11.49 7.07 6.78
N LEU A 61 12.06 7.86 5.93
CA LEU A 61 12.46 7.40 4.60
C LEU A 61 13.86 6.80 4.61
#